data_e66607c6b085d6339d12ec7f74b90d95
#
_entry.id   e66607c6b085d6339d12ec7f74b90d95
#
_cell.length_a   1.000
_cell.length_b   1.000
_cell.length_c   1.000
_cell.angle_alpha   90.00
_cell.angle_beta   90.00
_cell.angle_gamma   90.00
#
_symmetry.space_group_name_H-M   'P 1'
#
loop_
_entity.id
_entity.type
_entity.pdbx_description
1 polymer ?
#
loop_
_entity_poly.entity_id
_entity_poly.type
_entity_poly.pdbx_seq_one_letter_code
_entity_poly.pdbx_strand_id
1 'polypeptide(L)'
;MQVYSDELYHHGVKGMKWGVRNEYKPTGHRPSKNQNDKTKVTSKLERYAYNIGVRFAPREIKYKLTRALNNVDEKTKILCNAAQILSKKNGVLVTNKESLRAIEKVGIEKHKKTVYNNLNDVDIKRLKTYTNSARYSRGINGYLAIGEPKAYEKESAQLKETLSKNKIKDQTFYRSCNLKFSVNGVSKKLSTMTEDELSETIDKMSKNFKGKSIKENRVFSTSTSPLFAIDTWREVNPTAASTYNTYMIINAKNCNGVMADGRTSDGKSLVNTRSNQEGILAPDKLVYRNLTYDKKRKMFAITVDAISN
;
A
#
# COMPACT_ATOMS: atom_id res chain seq x y z
N MET A 1 5.07 -1.36 25.12
CA MET A 1 4.34 -0.37 24.31
C MET A 1 3.64 -1.15 23.21
N GLN A 2 2.33 -1.29 23.26
CA GLN A 2 1.55 -1.97 22.23
C GLN A 2 1.37 -0.98 21.06
N VAL A 3 1.86 -1.37 19.89
CA VAL A 3 1.61 -0.62 18.66
C VAL A 3 0.23 -1.03 18.16
N TYR A 4 -0.79 -0.30 18.57
CA TYR A 4 -2.13 -0.46 18.02
C TYR A 4 -2.25 0.44 16.81
N SER A 5 -2.37 -0.12 15.61
CA SER A 5 -2.87 0.62 14.47
C SER A 5 -4.39 0.57 14.55
N ASP A 6 -5.00 1.58 15.18
CA ASP A 6 -6.43 1.79 15.04
C ASP A 6 -6.71 2.15 13.57
N GLU A 7 -7.49 1.31 12.90
CA GLU A 7 -7.97 1.47 11.54
C GLU A 7 -7.00 1.13 10.40
N LEU A 8 -7.05 -0.14 10.06
CA LEU A 8 -6.61 -0.64 8.77
C LEU A 8 -7.68 -0.30 7.73
N TYR A 9 -7.53 0.83 7.06
CA TYR A 9 -8.36 1.11 5.89
C TYR A 9 -7.82 0.34 4.69
N HIS A 10 -8.67 -0.48 4.07
CA HIS A 10 -8.48 -0.75 2.65
C HIS A 10 -8.46 0.59 1.93
N HIS A 11 -7.61 0.70 0.93
CA HIS A 11 -7.50 1.88 0.08
C HIS A 11 -8.81 2.11 -0.68
N GLY A 12 -9.86 2.54 0.02
CA GLY A 12 -11.16 2.89 -0.50
C GLY A 12 -11.68 4.15 0.17
N VAL A 13 -12.40 4.97 -0.53
CA VAL A 13 -13.05 6.17 0.00
C VAL A 13 -14.06 5.74 1.08
N LYS A 14 -14.07 6.41 2.25
CA LYS A 14 -15.00 6.14 3.34
C LYS A 14 -16.45 6.22 2.81
N GLY A 15 -17.19 5.10 2.88
CA GLY A 15 -18.58 5.03 2.40
C GLY A 15 -18.75 4.50 0.98
N MET A 16 -17.70 4.30 0.19
CA MET A 16 -17.84 3.63 -1.10
C MET A 16 -17.82 2.12 -0.94
N LYS A 17 -18.88 1.44 -1.37
CA LYS A 17 -18.87 0.01 -1.64
C LYS A 17 -17.90 -0.23 -2.79
N TRP A 18 -16.92 -1.08 -2.59
CA TRP A 18 -16.06 -1.58 -3.66
C TRP A 18 -16.94 -2.24 -4.72
N GLY A 19 -16.86 -1.75 -5.97
CA GLY A 19 -17.64 -2.29 -7.08
C GLY A 19 -18.95 -1.56 -7.39
N VAL A 20 -19.42 -0.61 -6.59
CA VAL A 20 -20.57 0.20 -6.94
C VAL A 20 -20.10 1.45 -7.66
N ARG A 21 -20.52 1.63 -8.92
CA ARG A 21 -20.40 2.89 -9.66
C ARG A 21 -21.30 3.91 -8.99
N ASN A 22 -20.76 4.77 -8.13
CA ASN A 22 -21.37 6.07 -7.96
C ASN A 22 -20.88 6.91 -9.14
N GLU A 23 -21.80 7.30 -10.01
CA GLU A 23 -21.56 8.30 -11.02
C GLU A 23 -21.25 9.62 -10.31
N TYR A 24 -19.98 9.88 -10.06
CA TYR A 24 -19.53 11.20 -9.70
C TYR A 24 -19.67 12.06 -10.95
N LYS A 25 -20.74 12.86 -11.01
CA LYS A 25 -20.84 13.94 -12.00
C LYS A 25 -19.89 15.04 -11.57
N PRO A 26 -18.78 15.28 -12.29
CA PRO A 26 -17.96 16.44 -12.01
C PRO A 26 -18.76 17.67 -12.40
N THR A 27 -19.10 18.49 -11.41
CA THR A 27 -19.62 19.82 -11.63
C THR A 27 -18.55 20.67 -12.32
N GLY A 28 -18.81 20.96 -13.60
CA GLY A 28 -18.31 22.11 -14.33
C GLY A 28 -16.80 22.23 -14.56
N HIS A 29 -16.33 21.80 -15.68
CA HIS A 29 -15.61 22.53 -16.73
C HIS A 29 -15.15 21.53 -17.77
N ARG A 30 -15.82 21.52 -18.93
CA ARG A 30 -15.29 20.88 -20.15
C ARG A 30 -14.09 21.70 -20.62
N PRO A 31 -12.87 21.14 -20.67
CA PRO A 31 -11.81 21.78 -21.40
C PRO A 31 -12.06 21.61 -22.90
N SER A 32 -11.98 22.71 -23.65
CA SER A 32 -12.07 22.75 -25.09
C SER A 32 -11.10 21.78 -25.77
N LYS A 33 -11.60 21.10 -26.80
CA LYS A 33 -10.81 20.27 -27.70
C LYS A 33 -9.81 21.15 -28.47
N ASN A 34 -8.52 21.04 -28.14
CA ASN A 34 -7.46 21.38 -29.07
C ASN A 34 -6.57 20.15 -29.29
N GLN A 35 -6.53 19.66 -30.51
CA GLN A 35 -6.13 18.32 -30.93
C GLN A 35 -4.64 18.13 -31.28
N ASN A 36 -3.71 18.98 -30.90
CA ASN A 36 -2.33 18.92 -31.44
C ASN A 36 -1.20 18.90 -30.41
N ASP A 37 -1.32 18.14 -29.30
CA ASP A 37 -0.12 18.02 -28.47
C ASP A 37 -0.03 16.63 -27.78
N LYS A 38 0.66 15.69 -28.42
CA LYS A 38 0.92 14.34 -27.89
C LYS A 38 1.69 14.37 -26.56
N THR A 39 2.51 15.38 -26.32
CA THR A 39 3.28 15.56 -25.08
C THR A 39 2.39 16.07 -23.94
N LYS A 40 1.43 16.95 -24.22
CA LYS A 40 0.44 17.41 -23.23
C LYS A 40 -0.54 16.32 -22.83
N VAL A 41 -0.88 15.41 -23.72
CA VAL A 41 -1.74 14.26 -23.44
C VAL A 41 -1.06 13.30 -22.46
N THR A 42 0.24 13.07 -22.63
CA THR A 42 1.01 12.19 -21.73
C THR A 42 1.13 12.81 -20.33
N SER A 43 1.37 14.09 -20.21
CA SER A 43 1.45 14.78 -18.91
C SER A 43 0.10 14.89 -18.21
N LYS A 44 -1.01 15.07 -18.94
CA LYS A 44 -2.38 15.02 -18.39
C LYS A 44 -2.77 13.61 -17.96
N LEU A 45 -2.40 12.59 -18.73
CA LEU A 45 -2.60 11.19 -18.41
C LEU A 45 -1.82 10.75 -17.17
N GLU A 46 -0.56 11.19 -17.06
CA GLU A 46 0.25 10.98 -15.88
C GLU A 46 -0.35 11.68 -14.67
N ARG A 47 -0.77 12.93 -14.80
CA ARG A 47 -1.41 13.70 -13.73
C ARG A 47 -2.73 13.08 -13.26
N TYR A 48 -3.52 12.54 -14.19
CA TYR A 48 -4.76 11.83 -13.89
C TYR A 48 -4.49 10.51 -13.16
N ALA A 49 -3.48 9.77 -13.60
CA ALA A 49 -3.07 8.53 -12.95
C ALA A 49 -2.52 8.77 -11.54
N TYR A 50 -1.80 9.86 -11.33
CA TYR A 50 -1.22 10.21 -10.03
C TYR A 50 -2.22 10.84 -9.06
N ASN A 51 -3.17 11.65 -9.54
CA ASN A 51 -4.07 12.41 -8.68
C ASN A 51 -5.34 11.63 -8.31
N ILE A 52 -5.80 10.74 -9.18
CA ILE A 52 -7.09 10.03 -8.97
C ILE A 52 -6.87 8.54 -8.73
N GLY A 53 -5.64 8.07 -8.87
CA GLY A 53 -5.31 6.66 -8.94
C GLY A 53 -5.80 6.03 -10.25
N VAL A 54 -5.04 5.08 -10.79
CA VAL A 54 -5.36 4.38 -12.06
C VAL A 54 -6.76 3.77 -12.05
N ARG A 55 -7.33 3.56 -10.86
CA ARG A 55 -8.65 2.98 -10.63
C ARG A 55 -9.80 3.81 -11.18
N PHE A 56 -9.73 5.14 -11.08
CA PHE A 56 -10.79 6.05 -11.54
C PHE A 56 -10.56 6.58 -12.95
N ALA A 57 -9.41 6.27 -13.54
CA ALA A 57 -9.12 6.68 -14.90
C ALA A 57 -10.12 6.02 -15.88
N PRO A 58 -10.65 6.75 -16.88
CA PRO A 58 -11.44 6.18 -17.95
C PRO A 58 -10.75 4.98 -18.60
N ARG A 59 -11.52 4.00 -19.08
CA ARG A 59 -11.01 2.72 -19.62
C ARG A 59 -9.93 2.92 -20.68
N GLU A 60 -10.08 3.92 -21.54
CA GLU A 60 -9.12 4.27 -22.59
C GLU A 60 -7.78 4.78 -22.03
N ILE A 61 -7.85 5.56 -20.93
CA ILE A 61 -6.67 6.08 -20.24
C ILE A 61 -5.94 4.95 -19.56
N LYS A 62 -6.66 4.02 -18.91
CA LYS A 62 -6.08 2.81 -18.32
C LYS A 62 -5.33 1.97 -19.35
N TYR A 63 -5.93 1.79 -20.52
CA TYR A 63 -5.34 1.01 -21.60
C TYR A 63 -4.05 1.66 -22.13
N LYS A 64 -4.09 2.97 -22.40
CA LYS A 64 -2.92 3.73 -22.88
C LYS A 64 -1.80 3.77 -21.84
N LEU A 65 -2.13 4.00 -20.58
CA LEU A 65 -1.17 3.97 -19.48
C LEU A 65 -0.53 2.58 -19.33
N THR A 66 -1.36 1.54 -19.38
CA THR A 66 -0.91 0.14 -19.31
C THR A 66 0.04 -0.19 -20.45
N ARG A 67 -0.22 0.32 -21.65
CA ARG A 67 0.63 0.10 -22.84
C ARG A 67 1.93 0.92 -22.78
N ALA A 68 1.87 2.17 -22.31
CA ALA A 68 3.05 3.02 -22.13
C ALA A 68 3.99 2.50 -21.00
N LEU A 69 3.45 1.76 -20.03
CA LEU A 69 4.19 1.20 -18.89
C LEU A 69 4.66 -0.24 -19.12
N ASN A 70 4.39 -0.83 -20.29
CA ASN A 70 4.68 -2.26 -20.55
C ASN A 70 6.16 -2.57 -20.79
N ASN A 71 6.98 -1.60 -21.15
CA ASN A 71 8.40 -1.81 -21.40
C ASN A 71 9.23 -1.21 -20.28
N VAL A 72 9.57 -2.04 -19.32
CA VAL A 72 10.55 -1.69 -18.28
C VAL A 72 11.94 -2.04 -18.81
N ASP A 73 12.67 -1.02 -19.23
CA ASP A 73 14.06 -1.16 -19.69
C ASP A 73 15.01 -1.40 -18.48
N GLU A 74 16.23 -1.80 -18.79
CA GLU A 74 17.24 -2.09 -17.78
C GLU A 74 17.60 -0.86 -16.93
N LYS A 75 17.65 0.31 -17.54
CA LYS A 75 17.89 1.59 -16.86
C LYS A 75 16.83 1.85 -15.78
N THR A 76 15.55 1.60 -16.12
CA THR A 76 14.43 1.75 -15.16
C THR A 76 14.55 0.77 -13.99
N LYS A 77 14.99 -0.48 -14.24
CA LYS A 77 15.23 -1.47 -13.18
C LYS A 77 16.35 -1.05 -12.25
N ILE A 78 17.48 -0.58 -12.81
CA ILE A 78 18.61 -0.08 -12.03
C ILE A 78 18.18 1.11 -11.17
N LEU A 79 17.45 2.07 -11.73
CA LEU A 79 16.96 3.23 -10.99
C LEU A 79 15.98 2.85 -9.87
N CYS A 80 15.07 1.90 -10.14
CA CYS A 80 14.17 1.35 -9.12
C CYS A 80 14.95 0.71 -7.97
N ASN A 81 15.91 -0.16 -8.27
CA ASN A 81 16.71 -0.85 -7.27
C ASN A 81 17.53 0.16 -6.43
N ALA A 82 18.18 1.12 -7.06
CA ALA A 82 18.94 2.15 -6.38
C ALA A 82 18.04 2.98 -5.43
N ALA A 83 16.85 3.39 -5.90
CA ALA A 83 15.88 4.13 -5.10
C ALA A 83 15.39 3.33 -3.89
N GLN A 84 15.12 2.06 -4.06
CA GLN A 84 14.71 1.16 -2.96
C GLN A 84 15.84 0.95 -1.95
N ILE A 85 17.07 0.74 -2.39
CA ILE A 85 18.24 0.62 -1.51
C ILE A 85 18.45 1.90 -0.70
N LEU A 86 18.40 3.07 -1.35
CA LEU A 86 18.53 4.36 -0.68
C LEU A 86 17.41 4.60 0.33
N SER A 87 16.19 4.28 -0.02
CA SER A 87 15.04 4.40 0.91
C SER A 87 15.23 3.52 2.14
N LYS A 88 15.69 2.27 1.95
CA LYS A 88 15.98 1.35 3.06
C LYS A 88 17.11 1.86 3.95
N LYS A 89 18.19 2.38 3.34
CA LYS A 89 19.36 2.90 4.06
C LYS A 89 19.02 4.15 4.85
N ASN A 90 18.31 5.08 4.24
CA ASN A 90 17.98 6.38 4.85
C ASN A 90 16.70 6.32 5.70
N GLY A 91 15.92 5.24 5.59
CA GLY A 91 14.66 5.05 6.31
C GLY A 91 13.49 5.89 5.79
N VAL A 92 13.70 6.76 4.80
CA VAL A 92 12.65 7.58 4.19
C VAL A 92 12.51 7.27 2.70
N LEU A 93 11.30 7.38 2.19
CA LEU A 93 11.04 7.19 0.77
C LEU A 93 11.70 8.31 -0.05
N VAL A 94 12.44 7.92 -1.06
CA VAL A 94 13.00 8.88 -2.03
C VAL A 94 11.90 9.71 -2.67
N THR A 95 12.18 11.00 -2.89
CA THR A 95 11.22 11.96 -3.43
C THR A 95 11.51 12.36 -4.88
N ASN A 96 12.60 11.84 -5.45
CA ASN A 96 12.94 12.07 -6.84
C ASN A 96 11.87 11.45 -7.74
N LYS A 97 11.33 12.27 -8.66
CA LYS A 97 10.20 11.90 -9.52
C LYS A 97 10.52 10.73 -10.46
N GLU A 98 11.73 10.67 -10.98
CA GLU A 98 12.16 9.59 -11.87
C GLU A 98 12.27 8.26 -11.10
N SER A 99 12.85 8.30 -9.90
CA SER A 99 12.96 7.12 -9.04
C SER A 99 11.58 6.58 -8.63
N LEU A 100 10.65 7.46 -8.27
CA LEU A 100 9.28 7.05 -7.95
C LEU A 100 8.58 6.43 -9.15
N ARG A 101 8.76 6.99 -10.35
CA ARG A 101 8.23 6.43 -11.60
C ARG A 101 8.86 5.08 -11.95
N ALA A 102 10.15 4.91 -11.68
CA ALA A 102 10.83 3.62 -11.88
C ALA A 102 10.26 2.53 -10.97
N ILE A 103 10.02 2.85 -9.68
CA ILE A 103 9.37 1.95 -8.72
C ILE A 103 7.98 1.55 -9.23
N GLU A 104 7.19 2.52 -9.69
CA GLU A 104 5.86 2.27 -10.27
C GLU A 104 5.91 1.30 -11.45
N LYS A 105 6.75 1.58 -12.44
CA LYS A 105 6.87 0.77 -13.65
C LYS A 105 7.25 -0.67 -13.34
N VAL A 106 8.26 -0.86 -12.50
CA VAL A 106 8.74 -2.20 -12.10
C VAL A 106 7.66 -2.95 -11.31
N GLY A 107 6.94 -2.25 -10.42
CA GLY A 107 5.83 -2.83 -9.66
C GLY A 107 4.71 -3.33 -10.58
N ILE A 108 4.28 -2.52 -11.54
CA ILE A 108 3.25 -2.90 -12.53
C ILE A 108 3.68 -4.14 -13.34
N GLU A 109 4.93 -4.17 -13.81
CA GLU A 109 5.45 -5.31 -14.57
C GLU A 109 5.42 -6.59 -13.76
N LYS A 110 5.89 -6.54 -12.49
CA LYS A 110 5.84 -7.70 -11.59
C LYS A 110 4.43 -8.21 -11.36
N HIS A 111 3.50 -7.33 -11.04
CA HIS A 111 2.11 -7.70 -10.80
C HIS A 111 1.49 -8.40 -12.01
N LYS A 112 1.72 -7.88 -13.21
CA LYS A 112 1.17 -8.46 -14.45
C LYS A 112 1.74 -9.84 -14.79
N LYS A 113 3.00 -10.08 -14.45
CA LYS A 113 3.70 -11.34 -14.74
C LYS A 113 3.46 -12.40 -13.66
N THR A 114 2.85 -12.03 -12.53
CA THR A 114 2.65 -12.98 -11.43
C THR A 114 1.48 -13.90 -11.74
N VAL A 115 1.77 -15.19 -11.79
CA VAL A 115 0.80 -16.28 -11.99
C VAL A 115 0.81 -17.19 -10.78
N TYR A 116 -0.37 -17.59 -10.33
CA TYR A 116 -0.59 -18.47 -9.18
C TYR A 116 -1.23 -19.78 -9.65
N ASN A 117 -0.53 -20.91 -9.46
CA ASN A 117 -0.98 -22.23 -9.88
C ASN A 117 -1.72 -23.01 -8.77
N ASN A 118 -1.64 -22.52 -7.53
CA ASN A 118 -2.13 -23.22 -6.34
C ASN A 118 -3.34 -22.53 -5.67
N LEU A 119 -3.96 -21.56 -6.35
CA LEU A 119 -5.18 -20.90 -5.90
C LEU A 119 -6.38 -21.44 -6.69
N ASN A 120 -7.39 -21.90 -5.97
CA ASN A 120 -8.65 -22.36 -6.53
C ASN A 120 -9.75 -21.28 -6.48
N ASP A 121 -10.93 -21.56 -6.99
CA ASP A 121 -12.04 -20.61 -7.04
C ASP A 121 -12.52 -20.16 -5.65
N VAL A 122 -12.39 -21.00 -4.64
CA VAL A 122 -12.73 -20.64 -3.26
C VAL A 122 -11.73 -19.61 -2.71
N ASP A 123 -10.44 -19.80 -2.98
CA ASP A 123 -9.38 -18.86 -2.61
C ASP A 123 -9.59 -17.51 -3.30
N ILE A 124 -9.88 -17.52 -4.59
CA ILE A 124 -10.17 -16.33 -5.38
C ILE A 124 -11.39 -15.59 -4.81
N LYS A 125 -12.45 -16.31 -4.45
CA LYS A 125 -13.64 -15.72 -3.82
C LYS A 125 -13.30 -15.04 -2.49
N ARG A 126 -12.48 -15.68 -1.64
CA ARG A 126 -12.01 -15.12 -0.36
C ARG A 126 -11.20 -13.82 -0.57
N LEU A 127 -10.25 -13.82 -1.50
CA LEU A 127 -9.45 -12.65 -1.85
C LEU A 127 -10.32 -11.51 -2.39
N LYS A 128 -11.26 -11.81 -3.29
CA LYS A 128 -12.23 -10.83 -3.80
C LYS A 128 -13.10 -10.24 -2.70
N THR A 129 -13.59 -11.07 -1.78
CA THR A 129 -14.39 -10.60 -0.65
C THR A 129 -13.58 -9.69 0.26
N TYR A 130 -12.34 -10.08 0.59
CA TYR A 130 -11.45 -9.27 1.41
C TYR A 130 -11.13 -7.91 0.77
N THR A 131 -10.84 -7.87 -0.51
CA THR A 131 -10.47 -6.63 -1.22
C THR A 131 -11.67 -5.74 -1.56
N ASN A 132 -12.88 -6.29 -1.66
CA ASN A 132 -14.07 -5.53 -2.07
C ASN A 132 -14.83 -4.87 -0.91
N SER A 133 -14.56 -5.27 0.32
CA SER A 133 -15.32 -4.79 1.48
C SER A 133 -14.41 -4.27 2.59
N ALA A 134 -14.40 -2.95 2.77
CA ALA A 134 -13.69 -2.32 3.88
C ALA A 134 -14.23 -2.78 5.26
N ARG A 135 -15.53 -3.08 5.36
CA ARG A 135 -16.13 -3.63 6.59
C ARG A 135 -15.60 -5.03 6.88
N TYR A 136 -15.55 -5.88 5.85
CA TYR A 136 -15.09 -7.25 5.98
C TYR A 136 -13.61 -7.32 6.36
N SER A 137 -12.75 -6.55 5.69
CA SER A 137 -11.33 -6.52 6.00
C SER A 137 -11.02 -5.93 7.37
N ARG A 138 -11.80 -4.93 7.83
CA ARG A 138 -11.69 -4.43 9.20
C ARG A 138 -12.10 -5.48 10.23
N GLY A 139 -13.19 -6.21 9.99
CA GLY A 139 -13.63 -7.29 10.85
C GLY A 139 -12.58 -8.39 10.98
N ILE A 140 -12.02 -8.86 9.86
CA ILE A 140 -10.93 -9.85 9.85
C ILE A 140 -9.72 -9.34 10.64
N ASN A 141 -9.25 -8.13 10.37
CA ASN A 141 -8.07 -7.59 11.06
C ASN A 141 -8.33 -7.25 12.51
N GLY A 142 -9.55 -6.87 12.89
CA GLY A 142 -9.98 -6.72 14.27
C GLY A 142 -9.85 -8.05 15.00
N TYR A 143 -10.45 -9.12 14.46
CA TYR A 143 -10.34 -10.46 15.05
C TYR A 143 -8.87 -10.92 15.17
N LEU A 144 -8.07 -10.77 14.13
CA LEU A 144 -6.67 -11.18 14.15
C LEU A 144 -5.82 -10.38 15.15
N ALA A 145 -6.21 -9.14 15.46
CA ALA A 145 -5.50 -8.29 16.41
C ALA A 145 -5.86 -8.57 17.88
N ILE A 146 -7.14 -8.76 18.18
CA ILE A 146 -7.66 -8.81 19.56
C ILE A 146 -8.65 -9.94 19.83
N GLY A 147 -8.92 -10.83 18.85
CA GLY A 147 -9.89 -11.92 18.97
C GLY A 147 -11.36 -11.50 18.81
N GLU A 148 -11.62 -10.25 18.41
CA GLU A 148 -12.98 -9.71 18.24
C GLU A 148 -13.13 -8.93 16.91
N PRO A 149 -14.32 -8.92 16.28
CA PRO A 149 -15.53 -9.69 16.68
C PRO A 149 -15.43 -11.17 16.24
N LYS A 150 -15.93 -12.07 17.07
CA LYS A 150 -15.90 -13.53 16.87
C LYS A 150 -16.52 -13.99 15.56
N ALA A 151 -17.44 -13.23 15.00
CA ALA A 151 -18.07 -13.50 13.70
C ALA A 151 -17.07 -13.64 12.54
N TYR A 152 -15.84 -13.13 12.69
CA TYR A 152 -14.78 -13.20 11.66
C TYR A 152 -13.69 -14.25 11.93
N GLU A 153 -13.85 -15.10 12.95
CA GLU A 153 -12.87 -16.12 13.31
C GLU A 153 -12.57 -17.08 12.14
N LYS A 154 -13.63 -17.70 11.61
CA LYS A 154 -13.55 -18.66 10.51
C LYS A 154 -12.96 -18.02 9.25
N GLU A 155 -13.47 -16.86 8.88
CA GLU A 155 -13.01 -16.13 7.68
C GLU A 155 -11.56 -15.69 7.79
N SER A 156 -11.13 -15.31 8.99
CA SER A 156 -9.73 -14.92 9.26
C SER A 156 -8.78 -16.11 9.07
N ALA A 157 -9.13 -17.26 9.63
CA ALA A 157 -8.36 -18.50 9.48
C ALA A 157 -8.28 -18.91 8.01
N GLN A 158 -9.41 -18.89 7.30
CA GLN A 158 -9.50 -19.26 5.89
C GLN A 158 -8.72 -18.31 4.96
N LEU A 159 -8.72 -16.99 5.26
CA LEU A 159 -7.94 -16.03 4.49
C LEU A 159 -6.43 -16.24 4.73
N LYS A 160 -6.01 -16.47 5.97
CA LYS A 160 -4.60 -16.79 6.27
C LYS A 160 -4.15 -18.08 5.59
N GLU A 161 -4.98 -19.12 5.59
CA GLU A 161 -4.74 -20.36 4.84
C GLU A 161 -4.54 -20.08 3.35
N THR A 162 -5.43 -19.32 2.73
CA THR A 162 -5.31 -18.93 1.32
C THR A 162 -3.99 -18.20 1.03
N LEU A 163 -3.61 -17.24 1.90
CA LEU A 163 -2.38 -16.47 1.73
C LEU A 163 -1.12 -17.31 1.97
N SER A 164 -1.17 -18.32 2.84
CA SER A 164 -0.03 -19.20 3.14
C SER A 164 0.34 -20.13 1.99
N LYS A 165 -0.55 -20.34 1.02
CA LYS A 165 -0.27 -21.11 -0.19
C LYS A 165 0.82 -20.49 -1.07
N ASN A 166 1.11 -19.20 -0.86
CA ASN A 166 2.08 -18.45 -1.65
C ASN A 166 3.02 -17.65 -0.78
N LYS A 167 4.26 -17.54 -1.23
CA LYS A 167 5.30 -16.73 -0.59
C LYS A 167 5.74 -15.61 -1.53
N ILE A 168 5.74 -14.40 -1.01
CA ILE A 168 6.34 -13.25 -1.69
C ILE A 168 7.79 -13.11 -1.17
N LYS A 169 8.74 -13.06 -2.10
CA LYS A 169 10.17 -12.93 -1.80
C LYS A 169 10.72 -11.67 -2.45
N ASP A 170 11.59 -10.98 -1.70
CA ASP A 170 12.39 -9.84 -2.19
C ASP A 170 11.58 -8.74 -2.89
N GLN A 171 10.38 -8.46 -2.35
CA GLN A 171 9.51 -7.41 -2.84
C GLN A 171 9.32 -6.33 -1.77
N THR A 172 9.46 -5.07 -2.19
CA THR A 172 9.15 -3.91 -1.32
C THR A 172 7.73 -3.44 -1.56
N PHE A 173 7.01 -3.23 -0.46
CA PHE A 173 5.66 -2.69 -0.42
C PHE A 173 5.62 -1.42 0.44
N TYR A 174 4.57 -0.66 0.26
CA TYR A 174 4.33 0.59 0.97
C TYR A 174 2.92 0.61 1.56
N ARG A 175 2.78 1.27 2.71
CA ARG A 175 1.50 1.39 3.40
C ARG A 175 1.49 2.63 4.28
N SER A 176 0.43 3.43 4.23
CA SER A 176 0.14 4.44 5.25
C SER A 176 -0.56 3.81 6.44
N CYS A 177 -0.22 4.26 7.63
CA CYS A 177 -0.84 3.82 8.88
C CYS A 177 -0.86 4.96 9.90
N ASN A 178 -1.61 4.74 10.96
CA ASN A 178 -1.64 5.64 12.11
C ASN A 178 -1.02 4.94 13.31
N LEU A 179 -0.03 5.55 13.91
CA LEU A 179 0.58 5.08 15.14
C LEU A 179 0.26 6.03 16.28
N LYS A 180 -0.02 5.46 17.45
CA LYS A 180 -0.16 6.23 18.68
C LYS A 180 1.22 6.45 19.27
N PHE A 181 1.57 7.70 19.49
CA PHE A 181 2.81 8.10 20.13
C PHE A 181 2.52 8.64 21.53
N SER A 182 3.39 8.31 22.46
CA SER A 182 3.34 8.82 23.81
C SER A 182 4.63 9.59 24.10
N VAL A 183 4.50 10.85 24.47
CA VAL A 183 5.58 11.69 24.98
C VAL A 183 5.35 11.86 26.47
N ASN A 184 6.31 11.43 27.29
CA ASN A 184 6.20 11.44 28.75
C ASN A 184 4.91 10.81 29.30
N GLY A 185 4.48 9.68 28.68
CA GLY A 185 3.26 8.97 29.08
C GLY A 185 1.96 9.54 28.52
N VAL A 186 2.00 10.70 27.85
CA VAL A 186 0.82 11.35 27.26
C VAL A 186 0.76 11.08 25.76
N SER A 187 -0.38 10.63 25.28
CA SER A 187 -0.60 10.45 23.84
C SER A 187 -0.67 11.82 23.14
N LYS A 188 0.24 12.07 22.20
CA LYS A 188 0.28 13.31 21.40
C LYS A 188 0.04 13.03 19.93
N LYS A 189 -0.63 13.98 19.26
CA LYS A 189 -0.71 13.99 17.79
C LYS A 189 0.60 14.51 17.23
N LEU A 190 1.07 13.92 16.13
CA LEU A 190 2.30 14.35 15.46
C LEU A 190 2.32 15.84 15.11
N SER A 191 1.17 16.39 14.70
CA SER A 191 1.01 17.80 14.34
C SER A 191 1.16 18.78 15.51
N THR A 192 1.13 18.28 16.75
CA THR A 192 1.27 19.10 17.97
C THR A 192 2.61 18.90 18.68
N MET A 193 3.51 18.09 18.13
CA MET A 193 4.85 17.89 18.67
C MET A 193 5.78 19.02 18.27
N THR A 194 6.60 19.48 19.21
CA THR A 194 7.74 20.37 18.92
C THR A 194 8.85 19.59 18.21
N GLU A 195 9.83 20.28 17.64
CA GLU A 195 10.99 19.61 17.00
C GLU A 195 11.79 18.77 18.01
N ASP A 196 11.93 19.24 19.25
CA ASP A 196 12.63 18.52 20.32
C ASP A 196 11.85 17.25 20.72
N GLU A 197 10.55 17.35 20.93
CA GLU A 197 9.69 16.19 21.23
C GLU A 197 9.69 15.17 20.10
N LEU A 198 9.76 15.66 18.86
CA LEU A 198 9.85 14.80 17.68
C LEU A 198 11.18 14.04 17.64
N SER A 199 12.30 14.77 17.86
CA SER A 199 13.65 14.20 17.90
C SER A 199 13.77 13.17 19.03
N GLU A 200 13.33 13.51 20.23
CA GLU A 200 13.34 12.61 21.38
C GLU A 200 12.48 11.34 21.13
N THR A 201 11.31 11.51 20.51
CA THR A 201 10.44 10.39 20.16
C THR A 201 11.12 9.44 19.17
N ILE A 202 11.77 9.99 18.14
CA ILE A 202 12.51 9.21 17.15
C ILE A 202 13.65 8.42 17.81
N ASP A 203 14.43 9.08 18.65
CA ASP A 203 15.57 8.46 19.32
C ASP A 203 15.13 7.34 20.28
N LYS A 204 14.13 7.60 21.10
CA LYS A 204 13.56 6.59 22.01
C LYS A 204 13.00 5.40 21.25
N MET A 205 12.22 5.65 20.19
CA MET A 205 11.62 4.59 19.39
C MET A 205 12.68 3.83 18.60
N SER A 206 13.65 4.51 17.99
CA SER A 206 14.74 3.86 17.25
C SER A 206 15.55 2.92 18.14
N LYS A 207 15.92 3.36 19.34
CA LYS A 207 16.61 2.51 20.33
C LYS A 207 15.78 1.31 20.77
N ASN A 208 14.46 1.51 20.92
CA ASN A 208 13.58 0.46 21.43
C ASN A 208 13.14 -0.55 20.37
N PHE A 209 13.10 -0.18 19.10
CA PHE A 209 12.53 -1.02 18.02
C PHE A 209 13.56 -1.59 17.05
N LYS A 210 14.70 -0.93 16.82
CA LYS A 210 15.69 -1.39 15.84
C LYS A 210 16.17 -2.80 16.12
N GLY A 211 16.00 -3.69 15.16
CA GLY A 211 16.37 -5.11 15.25
C GLY A 211 15.38 -5.99 16.01
N LYS A 212 14.39 -5.42 16.69
CA LYS A 212 13.36 -6.22 17.40
C LYS A 212 12.40 -6.87 16.42
N SER A 213 12.05 -8.11 16.75
CA SER A 213 11.01 -8.87 16.07
C SER A 213 9.72 -8.81 16.88
N ILE A 214 8.62 -8.45 16.23
CA ILE A 214 7.29 -8.42 16.82
C ILE A 214 6.41 -9.43 16.10
N LYS A 215 5.72 -10.28 16.87
CA LYS A 215 4.72 -11.20 16.31
C LYS A 215 3.59 -10.39 15.65
N GLU A 216 3.23 -10.78 14.44
CA GLU A 216 2.17 -10.13 13.68
C GLU A 216 1.15 -11.17 13.22
N ASN A 217 -0.10 -10.94 13.50
CA ASN A 217 -1.19 -11.83 13.09
C ASN A 217 -2.07 -11.25 12.00
N ARG A 218 -2.02 -9.93 11.80
CA ARG A 218 -2.93 -9.23 10.88
C ARG A 218 -2.56 -9.45 9.42
N VAL A 219 -3.55 -9.26 8.57
CA VAL A 219 -3.36 -9.22 7.12
C VAL A 219 -3.16 -7.77 6.68
N PHE A 220 -2.09 -7.53 5.92
CA PHE A 220 -1.73 -6.20 5.45
C PHE A 220 -2.17 -6.01 4.00
N SER A 221 -3.02 -5.02 3.77
CA SER A 221 -3.22 -4.45 2.45
C SER A 221 -2.14 -3.41 2.21
N THR A 222 -1.35 -3.60 1.18
CA THR A 222 -0.16 -2.81 0.85
C THR A 222 -0.14 -2.49 -0.63
N SER A 223 0.78 -1.66 -1.09
CA SER A 223 0.98 -1.43 -2.52
C SER A 223 2.47 -1.42 -2.88
N THR A 224 2.82 -1.88 -4.06
CA THR A 224 4.16 -1.68 -4.63
C THR A 224 4.35 -0.25 -5.14
N SER A 225 3.26 0.52 -5.24
CA SER A 225 3.27 1.94 -5.59
C SER A 225 3.35 2.81 -4.34
N PRO A 226 4.50 3.47 -4.08
CA PRO A 226 4.59 4.40 -2.97
C PRO A 226 3.72 5.65 -3.17
N LEU A 227 3.57 6.08 -4.42
CA LEU A 227 2.70 7.21 -4.75
C LEU A 227 1.26 6.90 -4.39
N PHE A 228 0.76 5.72 -4.77
CA PHE A 228 -0.60 5.32 -4.42
C PHE A 228 -0.77 5.14 -2.91
N ALA A 229 0.11 4.38 -2.26
CA ALA A 229 -0.03 4.02 -0.85
C ALA A 229 0.15 5.19 0.12
N ILE A 230 0.89 6.23 -0.28
CA ILE A 230 1.30 7.32 0.61
C ILE A 230 0.77 8.66 0.12
N ASP A 231 1.15 9.09 -1.10
CA ASP A 231 0.91 10.45 -1.55
C ASP A 231 -0.50 10.63 -2.15
N THR A 232 -0.89 9.81 -3.14
CA THR A 232 -2.20 9.93 -3.80
C THR A 232 -3.35 9.66 -2.83
N TRP A 233 -3.18 8.71 -1.92
CA TRP A 233 -4.19 8.41 -0.92
C TRP A 233 -4.51 9.61 -0.03
N ARG A 234 -3.49 10.39 0.36
CA ARG A 234 -3.65 11.59 1.18
C ARG A 234 -4.32 12.73 0.43
N GLU A 235 -4.03 12.88 -0.87
CA GLU A 235 -4.64 13.90 -1.72
C GLU A 235 -6.13 13.64 -1.98
N VAL A 236 -6.48 12.38 -2.23
CA VAL A 236 -7.86 11.98 -2.55
C VAL A 236 -8.76 11.92 -1.30
N ASN A 237 -8.18 11.74 -0.12
CA ASN A 237 -8.90 11.66 1.15
C ASN A 237 -8.30 12.60 2.18
N PRO A 238 -8.53 13.91 2.07
CA PRO A 238 -7.94 14.89 2.99
C PRO A 238 -8.35 14.68 4.45
N THR A 239 -9.55 14.15 4.71
CA THR A 239 -9.99 13.76 6.06
C THR A 239 -9.23 12.56 6.62
N ALA A 240 -8.94 11.56 5.79
CA ALA A 240 -8.08 10.44 6.18
C ALA A 240 -6.61 10.86 6.25
N ALA A 241 -6.16 11.79 5.37
CA ALA A 241 -4.81 12.33 5.39
C ALA A 241 -4.45 12.98 6.71
N SER A 242 -5.42 13.62 7.38
CA SER A 242 -5.21 14.23 8.71
C SER A 242 -5.00 13.20 9.81
N THR A 243 -5.37 11.94 9.60
CA THR A 243 -5.24 10.87 10.59
C THR A 243 -3.96 10.05 10.43
N TYR A 244 -3.41 9.94 9.20
CA TYR A 244 -2.18 9.19 8.97
C TYR A 244 -0.94 10.00 9.34
N ASN A 245 -0.20 9.50 10.30
CA ASN A 245 1.04 10.10 10.79
C ASN A 245 2.29 9.30 10.43
N THR A 246 2.11 8.13 9.82
CA THR A 246 3.19 7.17 9.56
C THR A 246 3.00 6.49 8.23
N TYR A 247 4.09 6.15 7.57
CA TYR A 247 4.09 5.16 6.50
C TYR A 247 5.15 4.09 6.75
N MET A 248 4.88 2.92 6.19
CA MET A 248 5.78 1.78 6.29
C MET A 248 6.40 1.46 4.94
N ILE A 249 7.70 1.18 4.93
CA ILE A 249 8.45 0.54 3.85
C ILE A 249 8.60 -0.92 4.27
N ILE A 250 7.87 -1.83 3.64
CA ILE A 250 7.75 -3.22 4.02
C ILE A 250 8.56 -4.07 3.03
N ASN A 251 9.61 -4.72 3.50
CA ASN A 251 10.35 -5.69 2.71
C ASN A 251 9.78 -7.07 2.97
N ALA A 252 9.06 -7.64 2.01
CA ALA A 252 8.62 -9.02 2.10
C ALA A 252 9.80 -9.95 1.86
N LYS A 253 10.25 -10.62 2.91
CA LYS A 253 11.33 -11.60 2.89
C LYS A 253 10.79 -12.98 3.21
N ASN A 254 10.30 -13.70 2.20
CA ASN A 254 9.58 -14.95 2.39
C ASN A 254 8.29 -14.77 3.20
N CYS A 255 7.44 -13.85 2.79
CA CYS A 255 6.20 -13.51 3.48
C CYS A 255 5.00 -14.18 2.80
N ASN A 256 4.10 -14.78 3.59
CA ASN A 256 2.82 -15.28 3.09
C ASN A 256 2.05 -14.13 2.43
N GLY A 257 1.53 -14.36 1.23
CA GLY A 257 0.78 -13.30 0.54
C GLY A 257 0.65 -13.48 -0.96
N VAL A 258 -0.12 -12.59 -1.55
CA VAL A 258 -0.34 -12.53 -3.00
C VAL A 258 -0.26 -11.09 -3.52
N MET A 259 0.16 -10.94 -4.77
CA MET A 259 -0.03 -9.70 -5.53
C MET A 259 -1.43 -9.74 -6.13
N ALA A 260 -2.31 -8.85 -5.67
CA ALA A 260 -3.74 -8.89 -5.98
C ALA A 260 -4.03 -8.72 -7.49
N ASP A 261 -3.20 -7.99 -8.21
CA ASP A 261 -3.32 -7.83 -9.68
C ASP A 261 -2.78 -9.06 -10.46
N GLY A 262 -2.25 -10.07 -9.77
CA GLY A 262 -1.84 -11.34 -10.37
C GLY A 262 -3.02 -12.15 -10.90
N ARG A 263 -2.71 -13.28 -11.55
CA ARG A 263 -3.69 -14.16 -12.15
C ARG A 263 -3.41 -15.61 -11.77
N THR A 264 -4.42 -16.44 -11.88
CA THR A 264 -4.25 -17.89 -11.90
C THR A 264 -3.72 -18.35 -13.25
N SER A 265 -3.27 -19.60 -13.33
CA SER A 265 -2.79 -20.21 -14.58
C SER A 265 -3.86 -20.26 -15.67
N ASP A 266 -5.13 -20.41 -15.32
CA ASP A 266 -6.28 -20.34 -16.22
C ASP A 266 -6.74 -18.89 -16.53
N GLY A 267 -5.94 -17.88 -16.14
CA GLY A 267 -6.15 -16.48 -16.47
C GLY A 267 -7.16 -15.73 -15.60
N LYS A 268 -7.73 -16.35 -14.57
CA LYS A 268 -8.68 -15.71 -13.66
C LYS A 268 -7.99 -14.60 -12.82
N SER A 269 -8.66 -13.48 -12.66
CA SER A 269 -8.20 -12.39 -11.82
C SER A 269 -8.46 -12.66 -10.34
N LEU A 270 -7.47 -12.41 -9.49
CA LEU A 270 -7.59 -12.58 -8.04
C LEU A 270 -8.48 -11.54 -7.38
N VAL A 271 -8.65 -10.37 -7.99
CA VAL A 271 -9.47 -9.27 -7.48
C VAL A 271 -10.35 -8.68 -8.58
N ASN A 272 -11.45 -8.04 -8.17
CA ASN A 272 -12.39 -7.45 -9.13
C ASN A 272 -11.89 -6.12 -9.70
N THR A 273 -11.05 -5.41 -8.97
CA THR A 273 -10.52 -4.10 -9.38
C THR A 273 -9.01 -4.19 -9.50
N ARG A 274 -8.53 -3.93 -10.70
CA ARG A 274 -7.09 -3.80 -10.96
C ARG A 274 -6.69 -2.35 -10.78
N SER A 275 -5.54 -2.10 -10.20
CA SER A 275 -4.85 -0.84 -10.45
C SER A 275 -4.05 -0.24 -9.30
N ASN A 276 -4.18 -0.80 -8.12
CA ASN A 276 -3.49 -0.22 -6.95
C ASN A 276 -2.13 -0.88 -6.71
N GLN A 277 -1.72 -1.81 -7.60
CA GLN A 277 -0.53 -2.63 -7.38
C GLN A 277 -0.57 -3.24 -5.96
N GLU A 278 -1.74 -3.71 -5.56
CA GLU A 278 -1.99 -4.16 -4.20
C GLU A 278 -1.27 -5.48 -3.92
N GLY A 279 -0.58 -5.52 -2.78
CA GLY A 279 -0.09 -6.74 -2.15
C GLY A 279 -0.89 -7.03 -0.89
N ILE A 280 -1.38 -8.25 -0.77
CA ILE A 280 -2.05 -8.74 0.44
C ILE A 280 -1.06 -9.65 1.15
N LEU A 281 -0.54 -9.19 2.30
CA LEU A 281 0.50 -9.88 3.06
C LEU A 281 -0.05 -10.40 4.39
N ALA A 282 0.37 -11.59 4.78
CA ALA A 282 0.07 -12.19 6.08
C ALA A 282 1.38 -12.60 6.78
N PRO A 283 2.19 -11.65 7.27
CA PRO A 283 3.41 -11.96 7.99
C PRO A 283 3.10 -12.60 9.34
N ASP A 284 3.99 -13.50 9.80
CA ASP A 284 3.95 -14.01 11.17
C ASP A 284 4.75 -13.11 12.12
N LYS A 285 5.71 -12.36 11.56
CA LYS A 285 6.51 -11.39 12.32
C LYS A 285 6.97 -10.23 11.46
N LEU A 286 7.16 -9.10 12.12
CA LEU A 286 7.81 -7.91 11.58
C LEU A 286 9.14 -7.69 12.30
N VAL A 287 10.22 -7.49 11.55
CA VAL A 287 11.52 -7.10 12.10
C VAL A 287 11.76 -5.63 11.78
N TYR A 288 11.83 -4.80 12.80
CA TYR A 288 12.04 -3.36 12.64
C TYR A 288 13.48 -3.06 12.26
N ARG A 289 13.66 -2.30 11.18
CA ARG A 289 15.00 -1.94 10.66
C ARG A 289 15.34 -0.49 10.90
N ASN A 290 14.40 0.40 10.69
CA ASN A 290 14.63 1.82 10.82
C ASN A 290 13.33 2.56 11.18
N LEU A 291 13.47 3.67 11.91
CA LEU A 291 12.44 4.66 12.16
C LEU A 291 13.06 6.04 11.99
N THR A 292 12.47 6.86 11.14
CA THR A 292 12.92 8.22 10.88
C THR A 292 11.71 9.14 10.69
N TYR A 293 11.97 10.43 10.58
CA TYR A 293 10.94 11.41 10.24
C TYR A 293 11.15 11.96 8.83
N ASP A 294 10.14 11.81 8.00
CA ASP A 294 10.10 12.40 6.66
C ASP A 294 9.60 13.85 6.75
N LYS A 295 10.53 14.80 6.80
CA LYS A 295 10.22 16.23 6.90
C LYS A 295 9.34 16.73 5.75
N LYS A 296 9.52 16.19 4.54
CA LYS A 296 8.74 16.59 3.36
C LYS A 296 7.29 16.18 3.48
N ARG A 297 7.03 14.96 3.96
CA ARG A 297 5.67 14.43 4.13
C ARG A 297 5.08 14.73 5.49
N LYS A 298 5.89 15.20 6.43
CA LYS A 298 5.52 15.40 7.84
C LYS A 298 4.94 14.12 8.45
N MET A 299 5.62 12.99 8.22
CA MET A 299 5.23 11.65 8.67
C MET A 299 6.42 10.90 9.25
N PHE A 300 6.16 10.00 10.18
CA PHE A 300 7.16 8.99 10.51
C PHE A 300 7.29 7.99 9.37
N ALA A 301 8.51 7.54 9.13
CA ALA A 301 8.83 6.51 8.15
C ALA A 301 9.41 5.30 8.89
N ILE A 302 8.77 4.14 8.74
CA ILE A 302 9.19 2.89 9.37
C ILE A 302 9.59 1.90 8.29
N THR A 303 10.80 1.35 8.39
CA THR A 303 11.24 0.24 7.55
C THR A 303 11.15 -1.06 8.34
N VAL A 304 10.49 -2.06 7.79
CA VAL A 304 10.33 -3.39 8.39
C VAL A 304 10.62 -4.49 7.37
N ASP A 305 11.13 -5.62 7.86
CA ASP A 305 11.09 -6.88 7.11
C ASP A 305 9.84 -7.67 7.57
N ALA A 306 9.02 -8.09 6.61
CA ALA A 306 7.87 -8.95 6.82
C ALA A 306 8.23 -10.39 6.48
N ILE A 307 8.09 -11.28 7.45
CA ILE A 307 8.56 -12.67 7.36
C ILE A 307 7.43 -13.60 7.81
N SER A 308 7.27 -14.71 7.12
CA SER A 308 6.44 -15.85 7.53
C SER A 308 7.29 -17.11 7.61
N ASN A 309 6.90 -17.99 8.54
CA ASN A 309 7.55 -19.28 8.77
C ASN A 309 7.33 -20.26 7.62
#